data_8806a0c10cbc9de0da399a7e366d0c9f
#
_entry.id   8806a0c10cbc9de0da399a7e366d0c9f
#
_cell.length_a   1.000
_cell.length_b   1.000
_cell.length_c   1.000
_cell.angle_alpha   90.00
_cell.angle_beta   90.00
_cell.angle_gamma   90.00
#
_symmetry.space_group_name_H-M   'P 1'
#
loop_
_entity.id
_entity.type
_entity.pdbx_description
1 polymer ?
#
loop_
_entity_poly.entity_id
_entity_poly.type
_entity_poly.pdbx_seq_one_letter_code
_entity_poly.pdbx_strand_id
1 'polypeptide(L)'
;MHKKFKYGVPAILFLQIAAMIYLHMESFTFTDNSIHKDFLLRYLFYSGLISRPSCEHCKYCNLSRPSDLTIGDFWGYEKVVPKMNTDNKGISLVICNTDKGCSFFRECSYMLHTKHVDLMNSLQPNLQHPSSVDPRWHQFAKDYQKRGFLYVARKYGNVGYRYQLRMFMDKIKRKLSI
;
A
#
# COMPACT_ATOMS: atom_id res chain seq x y z
N MET A 1 17.09 23.42 -7.97
CA MET A 1 17.81 22.21 -8.41
C MET A 1 16.84 21.04 -8.28
N HIS A 2 16.31 20.52 -9.42
CA HIS A 2 15.39 19.38 -9.39
C HIS A 2 16.20 18.10 -9.17
N LYS A 3 16.03 17.44 -8.03
CA LYS A 3 16.58 16.11 -7.81
C LYS A 3 15.85 15.12 -8.71
N LYS A 4 16.57 14.41 -9.55
CA LYS A 4 16.01 13.35 -10.42
C LYS A 4 15.81 12.08 -9.59
N PHE A 5 14.67 11.44 -9.76
CA PHE A 5 14.45 10.11 -9.17
C PHE A 5 15.36 9.08 -9.86
N LYS A 6 15.91 8.17 -9.08
CA LYS A 6 16.77 7.08 -9.57
C LYS A 6 16.02 6.08 -10.45
N TYR A 7 14.69 6.08 -10.36
CA TYR A 7 13.82 5.15 -11.08
C TYR A 7 12.73 5.93 -11.84
N GLY A 8 12.42 5.50 -13.06
CA GLY A 8 11.38 6.11 -13.90
C GLY A 8 9.95 5.87 -13.37
N VAL A 9 8.96 6.48 -14.04
CA VAL A 9 7.53 6.46 -13.68
C VAL A 9 6.97 5.06 -13.34
N PRO A 10 7.35 3.95 -14.01
CA PRO A 10 6.93 2.61 -13.60
C PRO A 10 7.50 2.17 -12.25
N ALA A 11 8.71 2.60 -11.91
CA ALA A 11 9.33 2.30 -10.63
C ALA A 11 8.72 3.09 -9.48
N ILE A 12 8.17 4.28 -9.74
CA ILE A 12 7.41 5.05 -8.74
C ILE A 12 6.11 4.30 -8.38
N LEU A 13 5.45 3.69 -9.35
CA LEU A 13 4.26 2.86 -9.11
C LEU A 13 4.61 1.58 -8.34
N PHE A 14 5.74 0.94 -8.65
CA PHE A 14 6.27 -0.21 -7.91
C PHE A 14 6.74 0.17 -6.51
N LEU A 15 7.36 1.34 -6.34
CA LEU A 15 7.72 1.88 -5.03
C LEU A 15 6.50 2.27 -4.20
N GLN A 16 5.42 2.72 -4.81
CA GLN A 16 4.15 2.96 -4.12
C GLN A 16 3.53 1.65 -3.63
N ILE A 17 3.59 0.58 -4.42
CA ILE A 17 3.12 -0.76 -4.04
C ILE A 17 4.06 -1.37 -2.98
N ALA A 18 5.36 -1.27 -3.16
CA ALA A 18 6.35 -1.74 -2.17
C ALA A 18 6.36 -0.90 -0.89
N ALA A 19 6.11 0.42 -0.97
CA ALA A 19 5.97 1.30 0.20
C ALA A 19 4.68 1.04 0.98
N MET A 20 3.64 0.47 0.36
CA MET A 20 2.47 -0.06 1.07
C MET A 20 2.83 -1.28 1.94
N ILE A 21 3.80 -2.08 1.54
CA ILE A 21 4.27 -3.27 2.28
C ILE A 21 5.05 -2.87 3.53
N TYR A 22 5.82 -1.78 3.47
CA TYR A 22 6.52 -1.23 4.63
C TYR A 22 5.63 -0.26 5.41
N LEU A 23 4.83 -0.80 6.29
CA LEU A 23 3.73 -0.23 7.08
C LEU A 23 4.00 1.10 7.82
N HIS A 24 5.16 1.70 7.74
CA HIS A 24 5.43 2.82 8.63
C HIS A 24 5.94 4.10 7.96
N MET A 25 6.50 4.04 6.75
CA MET A 25 7.00 5.26 6.11
C MET A 25 7.26 5.05 4.63
N GLU A 26 6.63 5.85 3.77
CA GLU A 26 7.08 5.98 2.41
C GLU A 26 8.45 6.68 2.40
N SER A 27 9.44 6.02 1.83
CA SER A 27 10.77 6.58 1.69
C SER A 27 11.13 6.68 0.22
N PHE A 28 11.58 7.86 -0.18
CA PHE A 28 12.07 8.12 -1.53
C PHE A 28 13.59 8.21 -1.47
N THR A 29 14.28 7.35 -2.21
CA THR A 29 15.73 7.42 -2.37
C THR A 29 16.05 8.18 -3.65
N PHE A 30 16.76 9.28 -3.52
CA PHE A 30 17.18 10.11 -4.65
C PHE A 30 18.52 9.63 -5.23
N THR A 31 18.90 10.17 -6.38
CA THR A 31 20.17 9.82 -7.06
C THR A 31 21.42 10.17 -6.25
N ASP A 32 21.31 11.08 -5.30
CA ASP A 32 22.36 11.44 -4.33
C ASP A 32 22.36 10.56 -3.06
N ASN A 33 21.60 9.44 -3.09
CA ASN A 33 21.37 8.50 -1.97
C ASN A 33 20.68 9.14 -0.74
N SER A 34 20.18 10.37 -0.83
CA SER A 34 19.39 10.95 0.25
C SER A 34 18.03 10.25 0.34
N ILE A 35 17.56 10.00 1.57
CA ILE A 35 16.28 9.34 1.83
C ILE A 35 15.32 10.36 2.43
N HIS A 36 14.21 10.60 1.76
CA HIS A 36 13.11 11.40 2.27
C HIS A 36 11.93 10.51 2.66
N LYS A 37 11.38 10.78 3.84
CA LYS A 37 10.21 10.07 4.37
C LYS A 37 9.02 11.00 4.27
N ASP A 38 7.97 10.57 3.53
CA ASP A 38 6.78 11.37 3.32
C ASP A 38 5.54 10.67 3.88
N PHE A 39 4.92 11.33 4.86
CA PHE A 39 3.67 10.87 5.44
C PHE A 39 2.44 11.45 4.74
N LEU A 40 2.61 12.49 3.95
CA LEU A 40 1.52 13.17 3.27
C LEU A 40 0.86 12.26 2.24
N LEU A 41 1.67 11.63 1.36
CA LEU A 41 1.15 10.74 0.33
C LEU A 41 0.44 9.54 0.97
N ARG A 42 1.05 8.95 1.99
CA ARG A 42 0.43 7.90 2.79
C ARG A 42 -0.91 8.34 3.38
N TYR A 43 -0.96 9.51 4.02
CA TYR A 43 -2.20 10.02 4.60
C TYR A 43 -3.29 10.21 3.55
N LEU A 44 -2.97 10.84 2.42
CA LEU A 44 -3.91 11.05 1.31
C LEU A 44 -4.39 9.73 0.71
N PHE A 45 -3.53 8.72 0.62
CA PHE A 45 -3.86 7.41 0.10
C PHE A 45 -4.80 6.65 1.05
N TYR A 46 -4.42 6.48 2.31
CA TYR A 46 -5.22 5.73 3.28
C TYR A 46 -6.51 6.45 3.69
N SER A 47 -6.60 7.76 3.50
CA SER A 47 -7.86 8.49 3.67
C SER A 47 -8.84 8.30 2.50
N GLY A 48 -8.41 7.68 1.40
CA GLY A 48 -9.23 7.53 0.20
C GLY A 48 -9.34 8.79 -0.68
N LEU A 49 -8.67 9.90 -0.31
CA LEU A 49 -8.72 11.15 -1.05
C LEU A 49 -8.08 11.09 -2.44
N ILE A 50 -7.09 10.23 -2.65
CA ILE A 50 -6.44 10.02 -3.96
C ILE A 50 -6.83 8.70 -4.62
N SER A 51 -7.80 7.98 -4.04
CA SER A 51 -8.35 6.78 -4.65
C SER A 51 -9.12 7.12 -5.92
N ARG A 52 -9.13 6.21 -6.88
CA ARG A 52 -9.97 6.38 -8.07
C ARG A 52 -11.43 6.17 -7.69
N PRO A 53 -12.39 6.96 -8.22
CA PRO A 53 -13.82 6.74 -7.97
C PRO A 53 -14.30 5.33 -8.34
N SER A 54 -13.68 4.72 -9.37
CA SER A 54 -13.96 3.34 -9.78
C SER A 54 -13.61 2.29 -8.70
N CYS A 55 -12.75 2.62 -7.71
CA CYS A 55 -12.40 1.71 -6.63
C CYS A 55 -13.59 1.44 -5.70
N GLU A 56 -14.49 2.43 -5.52
CA GLU A 56 -15.70 2.29 -4.71
C GLU A 56 -16.75 1.36 -5.34
N HIS A 57 -16.70 1.22 -6.67
CA HIS A 57 -17.61 0.38 -7.44
C HIS A 57 -16.91 -0.81 -8.10
N CYS A 58 -15.76 -1.23 -7.55
CA CYS A 58 -14.96 -2.28 -8.13
C CYS A 58 -15.66 -3.65 -8.02
N LYS A 59 -16.10 -4.19 -9.15
CA LYS A 59 -16.76 -5.50 -9.22
C LYS A 59 -15.84 -6.69 -8.92
N TYR A 60 -14.55 -6.47 -8.81
CA TYR A 60 -13.55 -7.51 -8.54
C TYR A 60 -13.14 -7.62 -7.07
N CYS A 61 -13.78 -6.85 -6.17
CA CYS A 61 -13.54 -6.96 -4.73
C CYS A 61 -14.38 -8.08 -4.10
N ASN A 62 -14.13 -9.30 -4.55
CA ASN A 62 -14.75 -10.54 -4.08
C ASN A 62 -13.84 -11.72 -4.42
N LEU A 63 -14.27 -12.93 -4.10
CA LEU A 63 -13.53 -14.17 -4.39
C LEU A 63 -13.75 -14.71 -5.81
N SER A 64 -14.80 -14.28 -6.50
CA SER A 64 -15.07 -14.66 -7.90
C SER A 64 -14.26 -13.78 -8.84
N ARG A 65 -13.08 -14.23 -9.21
CA ARG A 65 -12.13 -13.47 -10.03
C ARG A 65 -11.91 -14.12 -11.39
N PRO A 66 -11.77 -13.31 -12.47
CA PRO A 66 -11.55 -13.84 -13.82
C PRO A 66 -10.12 -14.30 -14.08
N SER A 67 -9.18 -14.05 -13.17
CA SER A 67 -7.77 -14.43 -13.30
C SER A 67 -7.52 -15.84 -12.81
N ASP A 68 -6.52 -16.53 -13.34
CA ASP A 68 -6.08 -17.85 -12.86
C ASP A 68 -5.49 -17.78 -11.45
N LEU A 69 -4.76 -16.69 -11.16
CA LEU A 69 -4.17 -16.40 -9.84
C LEU A 69 -4.55 -15.00 -9.34
N THR A 70 -4.76 -14.86 -8.05
CA THR A 70 -4.81 -13.59 -7.34
C THR A 70 -3.62 -13.50 -6.41
N ILE A 71 -2.83 -12.44 -6.53
CA ILE A 71 -1.66 -12.20 -5.69
C ILE A 71 -1.81 -10.82 -5.04
N GLY A 72 -1.53 -10.74 -3.75
CA GLY A 72 -1.57 -9.48 -3.01
C GLY A 72 -0.85 -9.57 -1.68
N ASP A 73 -0.76 -8.45 -0.98
CA ASP A 73 -0.17 -8.39 0.36
C ASP A 73 -1.03 -9.18 1.35
N PHE A 74 -0.39 -9.94 2.21
CA PHE A 74 -1.08 -10.67 3.28
C PHE A 74 -1.07 -9.85 4.58
N TRP A 75 -2.00 -8.93 4.70
CA TRP A 75 -2.18 -8.13 5.92
C TRP A 75 -2.67 -9.00 7.08
N GLY A 76 -2.00 -8.88 8.22
CA GLY A 76 -2.34 -9.67 9.40
C GLY A 76 -1.82 -11.11 9.37
N TYR A 77 -0.86 -11.41 8.48
CA TYR A 77 -0.21 -12.72 8.39
C TYR A 77 0.35 -13.20 9.73
N GLU A 78 0.70 -12.29 10.64
CA GLU A 78 1.27 -12.61 11.95
C GLU A 78 0.35 -13.51 12.78
N LYS A 79 -0.96 -13.41 12.56
CA LYS A 79 -1.97 -14.24 13.25
C LYS A 79 -2.07 -15.65 12.66
N VAL A 80 -1.72 -15.81 11.39
CA VAL A 80 -1.89 -17.07 10.64
C VAL A 80 -0.56 -17.79 10.45
N VAL A 81 0.51 -17.04 10.13
CA VAL A 81 1.86 -17.57 9.85
C VAL A 81 2.96 -16.74 10.52
N PRO A 82 2.98 -16.64 11.86
CA PRO A 82 3.78 -15.64 12.61
C PRO A 82 5.29 -15.73 12.40
N LYS A 83 5.82 -16.90 11.97
CA LYS A 83 7.26 -17.11 11.81
C LYS A 83 7.73 -17.11 10.36
N MET A 84 6.85 -16.77 9.41
CA MET A 84 7.18 -16.89 7.99
C MET A 84 7.96 -15.68 7.46
N ASN A 85 7.71 -14.47 7.97
CA ASN A 85 8.40 -13.24 7.57
C ASN A 85 9.71 -13.07 8.35
N THR A 86 10.76 -13.79 7.93
CA THR A 86 12.06 -13.78 8.63
C THR A 86 12.97 -12.64 8.19
N ASP A 87 12.77 -12.10 6.99
CA ASP A 87 13.57 -11.03 6.39
C ASP A 87 12.90 -9.66 6.43
N ASN A 88 11.75 -9.58 7.08
CA ASN A 88 10.93 -8.36 7.22
C ASN A 88 10.53 -7.70 5.88
N LYS A 89 10.41 -8.48 4.80
CA LYS A 89 9.95 -8.00 3.49
C LYS A 89 8.45 -8.16 3.27
N GLY A 90 7.75 -8.73 4.23
CA GLY A 90 6.34 -9.04 4.14
C GLY A 90 6.06 -10.42 3.55
N ILE A 91 4.79 -10.77 3.45
CA ILE A 91 4.31 -12.04 2.89
C ILE A 91 3.24 -11.72 1.84
N SER A 92 3.29 -12.43 0.73
CA SER A 92 2.25 -12.37 -0.30
C SER A 92 1.22 -13.48 -0.06
N LEU A 93 -0.05 -13.14 -0.18
CA LEU A 93 -1.15 -14.09 -0.30
C LEU A 93 -1.32 -14.46 -1.76
N VAL A 94 -1.36 -15.76 -2.06
CA VAL A 94 -1.66 -16.28 -3.40
C VAL A 94 -2.92 -17.12 -3.32
N ILE A 95 -3.90 -16.81 -4.16
CA ILE A 95 -5.14 -17.58 -4.30
C ILE A 95 -5.17 -18.16 -5.72
N CYS A 96 -5.29 -19.48 -5.82
CA CYS A 96 -5.48 -20.17 -7.10
C CYS A 96 -6.97 -20.19 -7.41
N ASN A 97 -7.39 -19.43 -8.41
CA ASN A 97 -8.82 -19.28 -8.75
C ASN A 97 -9.31 -20.37 -9.71
N THR A 98 -8.40 -21.00 -10.47
CA THR A 98 -8.67 -22.05 -11.45
C THR A 98 -7.70 -23.22 -11.32
N ASP A 99 -8.06 -24.39 -11.89
CA ASP A 99 -7.15 -25.54 -11.94
C ASP A 99 -5.86 -25.24 -12.70
N LYS A 100 -5.95 -24.40 -13.75
CA LYS A 100 -4.78 -23.92 -14.50
C LYS A 100 -3.87 -23.08 -13.60
N GLY A 101 -4.43 -22.17 -12.80
CA GLY A 101 -3.68 -21.39 -11.82
C GLY A 101 -3.02 -22.26 -10.76
N CYS A 102 -3.74 -23.25 -10.25
CA CYS A 102 -3.21 -24.22 -9.29
C CYS A 102 -2.04 -25.02 -9.87
N SER A 103 -2.15 -25.48 -11.12
CA SER A 103 -1.08 -26.23 -11.81
C SER A 103 0.15 -25.36 -12.01
N PHE A 104 -0.04 -24.15 -12.54
CA PHE A 104 1.04 -23.19 -12.73
C PHE A 104 1.75 -22.84 -11.42
N PHE A 105 0.98 -22.53 -10.37
CA PHE A 105 1.57 -22.22 -9.07
C PHE A 105 2.36 -23.40 -8.50
N ARG A 106 1.88 -24.62 -8.66
CA ARG A 106 2.57 -25.84 -8.22
C ARG A 106 3.91 -26.04 -8.94
N GLU A 107 3.94 -25.78 -10.25
CA GLU A 107 5.18 -25.84 -11.05
C GLU A 107 6.22 -24.81 -10.58
N CYS A 108 5.79 -23.62 -10.11
CA CYS A 108 6.68 -22.59 -9.61
C CYS A 108 7.04 -22.75 -8.13
N SER A 109 6.33 -23.57 -7.38
CA SER A 109 6.41 -23.62 -5.91
C SER A 109 7.76 -24.05 -5.36
N TYR A 110 8.55 -24.82 -6.15
CA TYR A 110 9.88 -25.24 -5.73
C TYR A 110 10.88 -24.08 -5.60
N MET A 111 10.62 -22.94 -6.24
CA MET A 111 11.40 -21.70 -6.13
C MET A 111 10.95 -20.78 -5.02
N LEU A 112 9.86 -21.11 -4.32
CA LEU A 112 9.18 -20.24 -3.38
C LEU A 112 9.12 -20.89 -1.99
N HIS A 113 9.26 -20.07 -0.97
CA HIS A 113 8.93 -20.51 0.38
C HIS A 113 7.43 -20.33 0.60
N THR A 114 6.67 -21.41 0.54
CA THR A 114 5.21 -21.39 0.59
C THR A 114 4.66 -22.11 1.81
N LYS A 115 3.50 -21.67 2.30
CA LYS A 115 2.73 -22.33 3.33
C LYS A 115 1.26 -22.26 2.98
N HIS A 116 0.59 -23.40 2.99
CA HIS A 116 -0.85 -23.45 2.82
C HIS A 116 -1.56 -22.87 4.05
N VAL A 117 -2.55 -22.01 3.79
CA VAL A 117 -3.38 -21.38 4.82
C VAL A 117 -4.85 -21.49 4.47
N ASP A 118 -5.70 -21.48 5.47
CA ASP A 118 -7.14 -21.45 5.26
C ASP A 118 -7.57 -20.10 4.69
N LEU A 119 -8.39 -20.12 3.63
CA LEU A 119 -8.84 -18.92 2.94
C LEU A 119 -9.65 -17.99 3.85
N MET A 120 -10.51 -18.54 4.69
CA MET A 120 -11.37 -17.73 5.57
C MET A 120 -10.57 -16.96 6.62
N ASN A 121 -9.48 -17.55 7.11
CA ASN A 121 -8.56 -16.90 8.02
C ASN A 121 -7.60 -15.91 7.35
N SER A 122 -7.59 -15.88 6.01
CA SER A 122 -6.68 -15.08 5.18
C SER A 122 -7.37 -14.00 4.37
N LEU A 123 -8.69 -13.83 4.56
CA LEU A 123 -9.47 -12.85 3.81
C LEU A 123 -8.98 -11.43 4.03
N GLN A 124 -8.60 -10.79 2.93
CA GLN A 124 -8.23 -9.38 2.91
C GLN A 124 -9.47 -8.50 2.67
N PRO A 125 -9.52 -7.24 3.14
CA PRO A 125 -10.65 -6.35 2.88
C PRO A 125 -11.04 -6.27 1.40
N ASN A 126 -10.05 -6.15 0.51
CA ASN A 126 -10.26 -6.08 -0.94
C ASN A 126 -10.74 -7.38 -1.60
N LEU A 127 -10.82 -8.48 -0.84
CA LEU A 127 -11.45 -9.73 -1.27
C LEU A 127 -12.92 -9.82 -0.83
N GLN A 128 -13.39 -8.88 -0.02
CA GLN A 128 -14.70 -8.91 0.60
C GLN A 128 -15.60 -7.76 0.12
N HIS A 129 -15.02 -6.56 -0.05
CA HIS A 129 -15.75 -5.37 -0.47
C HIS A 129 -14.84 -4.35 -1.15
N PRO A 130 -15.41 -3.44 -1.97
CA PRO A 130 -14.70 -2.32 -2.54
C PRO A 130 -14.11 -1.38 -1.49
N SER A 131 -13.04 -0.67 -1.85
CA SER A 131 -12.46 0.37 -1.00
C SER A 131 -13.38 1.59 -0.98
N SER A 132 -13.59 2.16 0.20
CA SER A 132 -14.33 3.43 0.33
C SER A 132 -13.51 4.61 -0.20
N VAL A 133 -14.20 5.56 -0.79
CA VAL A 133 -13.64 6.85 -1.20
C VAL A 133 -14.03 7.90 -0.15
N ASP A 134 -13.11 8.80 0.19
CA ASP A 134 -13.40 9.87 1.15
C ASP A 134 -14.55 10.78 0.60
N PRO A 135 -15.58 11.11 1.37
CA PRO A 135 -16.65 11.99 0.93
C PRO A 135 -16.18 13.36 0.41
N ARG A 136 -15.01 13.81 0.81
CA ARG A 136 -14.39 15.06 0.35
C ARG A 136 -13.68 14.92 -1.01
N TRP A 137 -13.66 13.73 -1.61
CA TRP A 137 -12.95 13.46 -2.85
C TRP A 137 -13.31 14.42 -3.98
N HIS A 138 -14.59 14.67 -4.19
CA HIS A 138 -15.04 15.61 -5.24
C HIS A 138 -14.50 17.03 -5.03
N GLN A 139 -14.49 17.50 -3.78
CA GLN A 139 -13.94 18.81 -3.47
C GLN A 139 -12.42 18.83 -3.57
N PHE A 140 -11.78 17.76 -3.12
CA PHE A 140 -10.32 17.57 -3.30
C PHE A 140 -9.93 17.64 -4.78
N ALA A 141 -10.63 16.90 -5.67
CA ALA A 141 -10.35 16.88 -7.10
C ALA A 141 -10.51 18.27 -7.74
N LYS A 142 -11.59 19.01 -7.39
CA LYS A 142 -11.81 20.39 -7.86
C LYS A 142 -10.70 21.35 -7.41
N ASP A 143 -10.32 21.24 -6.14
CA ASP A 143 -9.26 22.07 -5.58
C ASP A 143 -7.90 21.75 -6.20
N TYR A 144 -7.62 20.47 -6.45
CA TYR A 144 -6.41 20.05 -7.14
C TYR A 144 -6.32 20.63 -8.55
N GLN A 145 -7.39 20.52 -9.33
CA GLN A 145 -7.43 21.07 -10.70
C GLN A 145 -7.26 22.58 -10.74
N LYS A 146 -7.87 23.31 -9.79
CA LYS A 146 -7.84 24.77 -9.77
C LYS A 146 -6.58 25.37 -9.15
N ARG A 147 -6.00 24.72 -8.15
CA ARG A 147 -4.99 25.30 -7.25
C ARG A 147 -3.71 24.47 -7.13
N GLY A 148 -3.70 23.28 -7.73
CA GLY A 148 -2.55 22.39 -7.78
C GLY A 148 -2.25 21.67 -6.46
N PHE A 149 -1.18 20.87 -6.52
CA PHE A 149 -0.83 19.94 -5.44
C PHE A 149 -0.54 20.61 -4.10
N LEU A 150 0.24 21.70 -4.09
CA LEU A 150 0.62 22.36 -2.83
C LEU A 150 -0.58 22.85 -2.02
N TYR A 151 -1.61 23.30 -2.70
CA TYR A 151 -2.84 23.72 -2.04
C TYR A 151 -3.58 22.53 -1.40
N VAL A 152 -3.80 21.47 -2.13
CA VAL A 152 -4.51 20.30 -1.60
C VAL A 152 -3.69 19.59 -0.53
N ALA A 153 -2.38 19.54 -0.63
CA ALA A 153 -1.49 19.03 0.39
C ALA A 153 -1.67 19.77 1.72
N ARG A 154 -1.70 21.10 1.69
CA ARG A 154 -1.92 21.92 2.89
C ARG A 154 -3.32 21.77 3.45
N LYS A 155 -4.34 21.75 2.59
CA LYS A 155 -5.76 21.73 3.00
C LYS A 155 -6.19 20.35 3.50
N TYR A 156 -5.77 19.28 2.83
CA TYR A 156 -6.28 17.92 3.07
C TYR A 156 -5.23 16.98 3.68
N GLY A 157 -3.94 17.27 3.50
CA GLY A 157 -2.86 16.37 3.84
C GLY A 157 -2.45 16.34 5.31
N ASN A 158 -3.15 17.08 6.16
CA ASN A 158 -2.85 17.15 7.59
C ASN A 158 -1.38 17.56 7.90
N VAL A 159 -0.81 18.43 7.07
CA VAL A 159 0.61 18.88 7.11
C VAL A 159 0.83 20.15 7.91
N GLY A 160 -0.06 20.51 8.80
CA GLY A 160 0.10 21.68 9.71
C GLY A 160 0.98 21.38 10.91
N TYR A 161 0.98 22.31 11.92
CA TYR A 161 1.73 22.15 13.16
C TYR A 161 1.43 20.82 13.90
N ARG A 162 0.20 20.32 13.79
CA ARG A 162 -0.20 19.01 14.36
C ARG A 162 0.53 17.83 13.69
N TYR A 163 0.80 17.93 12.39
CA TYR A 163 1.62 16.96 11.69
C TYR A 163 3.06 17.00 12.19
N GLN A 164 3.66 18.20 12.30
CA GLN A 164 5.02 18.38 12.81
C GLN A 164 5.14 17.86 14.24
N LEU A 165 4.15 18.14 15.10
CA LEU A 165 4.10 17.63 16.47
C LEU A 165 4.01 16.10 16.50
N ARG A 166 3.17 15.48 15.66
CA ARG A 166 3.08 14.02 15.54
C ARG A 166 4.41 13.42 15.13
N MET A 167 5.04 13.98 14.09
CA MET A 167 6.37 13.56 13.63
C MET A 167 7.43 13.63 14.72
N PHE A 168 7.40 14.69 15.51
CA PHE A 168 8.30 14.87 16.64
C PHE A 168 8.05 13.82 17.73
N MET A 169 6.80 13.58 18.09
CA MET A 169 6.41 12.54 19.06
C MET A 169 6.79 11.13 18.60
N ASP A 170 6.59 10.80 17.33
CA ASP A 170 6.99 9.50 16.76
C ASP A 170 8.52 9.33 16.74
N LYS A 171 9.26 10.42 16.55
CA LYS A 171 10.73 10.42 16.67
C LYS A 171 11.20 10.16 18.10
N ILE A 172 10.51 10.74 19.09
CA ILE A 172 10.79 10.51 20.52
C ILE A 172 10.46 9.06 20.88
N LYS A 173 9.29 8.56 20.52
CA LYS A 173 8.89 7.16 20.79
C LYS A 173 9.91 6.16 20.26
N ARG A 174 10.41 6.37 19.05
CA ARG A 174 11.46 5.51 18.46
C ARG A 174 12.79 5.57 19.19
N LYS A 175 13.13 6.72 19.80
CA LYS A 175 14.34 6.83 20.61
C LYS A 175 14.21 6.21 21.99
N LEU A 176 12.96 6.10 22.49
CA LEU A 176 12.67 5.53 23.82
C LEU A 176 12.36 4.03 23.78
N SER A 177 12.14 3.45 22.60
CA SER A 177 11.88 2.00 22.40
C SER A 177 13.13 1.24 21.96
N ILE A 178 14.32 1.71 22.35
CA ILE A 178 15.60 0.99 22.23
C ILE A 178 15.87 0.25 23.52
#